data_cef6efbd6238220fdf4096f7a1d32d89
#
_entry.id   cef6efbd6238220fdf4096f7a1d32d89
#
_cell.length_a   1.000
_cell.length_b   1.000
_cell.length_c   1.000
_cell.angle_alpha   90.00
_cell.angle_beta   90.00
_cell.angle_gamma   90.00
#
_symmetry.space_group_name_H-M   'P 1'
#
loop_
_entity.id
_entity.type
_entity.pdbx_description
1 polymer ?
#
loop_
_entity_poly.entity_id
_entity_poly.type
_entity_poly.pdbx_seq_one_letter_code
_entity_poly.pdbx_strand_id
1 'polypeptide(L)'
;PEESVPEAVGKAPESLPALRIELTGMVTASNLDEFKSTALTVIGNVNDQLETDQDFADAEQAVKWCSDVEGRLKAAKDHALSQTSTIDELFRALDEISETARQKRLALDKLVKARKTQIREDIVMTAAKALTDHIAALNEGLGPRIRLPDYRADFNGAIKGKKTIASLRDAADTELARAKIEVSQIAEQYRGNLELLRTKAE
;
A
#
# COMPACT_ATOMS: atom_id res chain seq x y z
N PRO A 1 6.08 27.06 -7.23
CA PRO A 1 5.83 25.95 -8.13
C PRO A 1 5.99 24.68 -7.31
N GLU A 2 4.87 24.02 -7.03
CA GLU A 2 4.90 22.68 -6.43
C GLU A 2 5.55 21.75 -7.46
N GLU A 3 6.75 21.27 -7.20
CA GLU A 3 7.30 20.14 -7.93
C GLU A 3 6.42 18.93 -7.60
N SER A 4 5.57 18.56 -8.56
CA SER A 4 4.79 17.34 -8.45
C SER A 4 5.75 16.15 -8.51
N VAL A 5 5.92 15.44 -7.40
CA VAL A 5 6.63 14.16 -7.38
C VAL A 5 5.95 13.26 -8.42
N PRO A 6 6.68 12.73 -9.42
CA PRO A 6 6.08 11.90 -10.46
C PRO A 6 5.44 10.65 -9.82
N GLU A 7 4.23 10.33 -10.29
CA GLU A 7 3.49 9.13 -9.85
C GLU A 7 4.27 7.88 -10.28
N ALA A 8 4.45 6.93 -9.35
CA ALA A 8 5.18 5.69 -9.64
C ALA A 8 4.44 4.87 -10.71
N VAL A 9 5.19 4.40 -11.71
CA VAL A 9 4.68 3.54 -12.79
C VAL A 9 5.02 2.10 -12.46
N GLY A 10 3.98 1.27 -12.28
CA GLY A 10 4.13 -0.14 -11.96
C GLY A 10 4.68 -0.97 -13.12
N LYS A 11 5.51 -1.96 -12.81
CA LYS A 11 6.03 -2.95 -13.75
C LYS A 11 5.30 -4.27 -13.59
N ALA A 12 4.87 -4.85 -14.72
CA ALA A 12 4.34 -6.21 -14.73
C ALA A 12 5.48 -7.23 -14.53
N PRO A 13 5.16 -8.42 -13.96
CA PRO A 13 6.08 -9.56 -13.97
C PRO A 13 6.55 -9.94 -15.39
N GLU A 14 7.58 -10.78 -15.47
CA GLU A 14 8.06 -11.29 -16.76
C GLU A 14 6.96 -12.01 -17.52
N SER A 15 6.98 -11.87 -18.85
CA SER A 15 5.99 -12.54 -19.71
C SER A 15 6.24 -14.04 -19.75
N LEU A 16 5.15 -14.82 -19.62
CA LEU A 16 5.25 -16.27 -19.80
C LEU A 16 5.50 -16.61 -21.27
N PRO A 17 6.26 -17.69 -21.55
CA PRO A 17 6.42 -18.23 -22.91
C PRO A 17 5.06 -18.62 -23.51
N ALA A 18 4.99 -18.78 -24.82
CA ALA A 18 3.79 -19.29 -25.46
C ALA A 18 3.60 -20.77 -25.10
N LEU A 19 2.42 -21.10 -24.57
CA LEU A 19 2.04 -22.49 -24.35
C LEU A 19 1.74 -23.15 -25.71
N ARG A 20 2.47 -24.21 -26.04
CA ARG A 20 2.29 -25.00 -27.25
C ARG A 20 1.75 -26.39 -26.90
N ILE A 21 0.65 -26.78 -27.53
CA ILE A 21 0.01 -28.09 -27.35
C ILE A 21 -0.40 -28.57 -28.74
N GLU A 22 0.14 -29.70 -29.16
CA GLU A 22 -0.21 -30.36 -30.43
C GLU A 22 -1.01 -31.65 -30.14
N LEU A 23 -2.16 -31.77 -30.72
CA LEU A 23 -3.12 -32.85 -30.47
C LEU A 23 -3.45 -33.59 -31.77
N THR A 24 -3.27 -34.90 -31.76
CA THR A 24 -3.75 -35.82 -32.82
C THR A 24 -4.46 -37.03 -32.18
N GLY A 25 -5.55 -36.76 -31.43
CA GLY A 25 -6.24 -37.75 -30.62
C GLY A 25 -5.57 -38.06 -29.27
N MET A 26 -4.30 -37.62 -29.09
CA MET A 26 -3.52 -37.65 -27.87
C MET A 26 -2.55 -36.46 -27.91
N VAL A 27 -2.00 -36.04 -26.74
CA VAL A 27 -0.93 -35.04 -26.71
C VAL A 27 0.30 -35.68 -27.34
N THR A 28 0.70 -35.19 -28.52
CA THR A 28 1.89 -35.70 -29.24
C THR A 28 3.15 -34.87 -28.95
N ALA A 29 2.98 -33.58 -28.67
CA ALA A 29 4.06 -32.70 -28.24
C ALA A 29 3.51 -31.56 -27.37
N SER A 30 4.22 -31.21 -26.32
CA SER A 30 3.94 -30.02 -25.52
C SER A 30 5.21 -29.52 -24.81
N ASN A 31 5.25 -28.24 -24.51
CA ASN A 31 6.23 -27.64 -23.62
C ASN A 31 5.67 -27.39 -22.21
N LEU A 32 4.73 -28.22 -21.78
CA LEU A 32 3.94 -28.02 -20.57
C LEU A 32 4.80 -27.93 -19.31
N ASP A 33 5.76 -28.85 -19.14
CA ASP A 33 6.62 -28.89 -17.95
C ASP A 33 7.51 -27.65 -17.84
N GLU A 34 8.08 -27.22 -18.97
CA GLU A 34 8.87 -26.00 -19.06
C GLU A 34 7.98 -24.77 -18.78
N PHE A 35 6.81 -24.71 -19.40
CA PHE A 35 5.85 -23.64 -19.18
C PHE A 35 5.42 -23.57 -17.71
N LYS A 36 5.05 -24.71 -17.11
CA LYS A 36 4.64 -24.82 -15.71
C LYS A 36 5.76 -24.34 -14.79
N SER A 37 6.98 -24.85 -14.97
CA SER A 37 8.14 -24.46 -14.16
C SER A 37 8.40 -22.95 -14.24
N THR A 38 8.39 -22.38 -15.45
CA THR A 38 8.58 -20.94 -15.67
C THR A 38 7.45 -20.14 -15.04
N ALA A 39 6.19 -20.53 -15.25
CA ALA A 39 5.02 -19.83 -14.71
C ALA A 39 5.05 -19.78 -13.18
N LEU A 40 5.30 -20.92 -12.51
CA LEU A 40 5.36 -20.98 -11.05
C LEU A 40 6.52 -20.16 -10.49
N THR A 41 7.67 -20.13 -11.18
CA THR A 41 8.82 -19.31 -10.80
C THR A 41 8.48 -17.82 -10.91
N VAL A 42 7.92 -17.36 -12.02
CA VAL A 42 7.54 -15.95 -12.23
C VAL A 42 6.50 -15.50 -11.20
N ILE A 43 5.46 -16.32 -10.96
CA ILE A 43 4.42 -16.03 -9.96
C ILE A 43 5.03 -15.97 -8.55
N GLY A 44 5.94 -16.90 -8.23
CA GLY A 44 6.61 -16.94 -6.92
C GLY A 44 7.51 -15.75 -6.64
N ASN A 45 8.14 -15.19 -7.69
CA ASN A 45 9.05 -14.05 -7.57
C ASN A 45 8.33 -12.69 -7.47
N VAL A 46 7.01 -12.64 -7.56
CA VAL A 46 6.26 -11.39 -7.35
C VAL A 46 6.47 -10.89 -5.92
N ASN A 47 6.98 -9.64 -5.80
CA ASN A 47 7.25 -9.02 -4.51
C ASN A 47 5.95 -8.83 -3.70
N ASP A 48 5.97 -9.28 -2.44
CA ASP A 48 4.89 -9.12 -1.47
C ASP A 48 5.30 -8.22 -0.28
N GLN A 49 6.52 -7.68 -0.30
CA GLN A 49 7.00 -6.67 0.65
C GLN A 49 6.73 -5.28 0.10
N LEU A 50 5.64 -4.63 0.60
CA LEU A 50 5.16 -3.37 0.06
C LEU A 50 5.53 -2.22 1.00
N GLU A 51 6.62 -1.50 0.68
CA GLU A 51 7.16 -0.41 1.49
C GLU A 51 7.20 0.93 0.76
N THR A 52 7.38 0.93 -0.55
CA THR A 52 7.51 2.13 -1.38
C THR A 52 6.33 2.30 -2.34
N ASP A 53 6.11 3.52 -2.84
CA ASP A 53 5.10 3.79 -3.87
C ASP A 53 5.32 2.93 -5.13
N GLN A 54 6.58 2.63 -5.47
CA GLN A 54 6.93 1.75 -6.59
C GLN A 54 6.49 0.31 -6.31
N ASP A 55 6.70 -0.22 -5.10
CA ASP A 55 6.25 -1.56 -4.73
C ASP A 55 4.73 -1.70 -4.85
N PHE A 56 3.97 -0.67 -4.43
CA PHE A 56 2.52 -0.66 -4.61
C PHE A 56 2.10 -0.64 -6.08
N ALA A 57 2.76 0.18 -6.90
CA ALA A 57 2.48 0.24 -8.34
C ALA A 57 2.79 -1.10 -9.03
N ASP A 58 3.92 -1.73 -8.69
CA ASP A 58 4.32 -3.04 -9.21
C ASP A 58 3.33 -4.14 -8.78
N ALA A 59 2.89 -4.15 -7.51
CA ALA A 59 1.89 -5.10 -7.01
C ALA A 59 0.54 -4.96 -7.72
N GLU A 60 0.07 -3.74 -7.99
CA GLU A 60 -1.15 -3.49 -8.75
C GLU A 60 -1.04 -3.98 -10.20
N GLN A 61 0.13 -3.86 -10.84
CA GLN A 61 0.38 -4.44 -12.16
C GLN A 61 0.46 -5.97 -12.11
N ALA A 62 1.06 -6.54 -11.06
CA ALA A 62 1.10 -7.98 -10.86
C ALA A 62 -0.31 -8.58 -10.68
N VAL A 63 -1.23 -7.88 -9.98
CA VAL A 63 -2.63 -8.29 -9.87
C VAL A 63 -3.30 -8.38 -11.25
N LYS A 64 -3.11 -7.39 -12.12
CA LYS A 64 -3.64 -7.39 -13.49
C LYS A 64 -3.03 -8.51 -14.31
N TRP A 65 -1.70 -8.66 -14.24
CA TRP A 65 -0.97 -9.71 -14.95
C TRP A 65 -1.45 -11.11 -14.54
N CYS A 66 -1.64 -11.39 -13.24
CA CYS A 66 -2.19 -12.66 -12.76
C CYS A 66 -3.59 -12.91 -13.31
N SER A 67 -4.45 -11.88 -13.36
CA SER A 67 -5.80 -12.00 -13.95
C SER A 67 -5.75 -12.36 -15.44
N ASP A 68 -4.83 -11.75 -16.19
CA ASP A 68 -4.63 -12.04 -17.62
C ASP A 68 -4.12 -13.48 -17.83
N VAL A 69 -3.20 -13.95 -16.97
CA VAL A 69 -2.72 -15.35 -16.99
C VAL A 69 -3.86 -16.31 -16.73
N GLU A 70 -4.68 -16.09 -15.69
CA GLU A 70 -5.88 -16.90 -15.42
C GLU A 70 -6.79 -17.01 -16.64
N GLY A 71 -7.08 -15.88 -17.29
CA GLY A 71 -7.94 -15.82 -18.48
C GLY A 71 -7.36 -16.59 -19.67
N ARG A 72 -6.06 -16.44 -19.93
CA ARG A 72 -5.37 -17.14 -21.03
C ARG A 72 -5.30 -18.64 -20.79
N LEU A 73 -5.06 -19.10 -19.57
CA LEU A 73 -5.04 -20.52 -19.22
C LEU A 73 -6.42 -21.15 -19.35
N LYS A 74 -7.46 -20.42 -18.92
CA LYS A 74 -8.85 -20.86 -19.13
C LYS A 74 -9.18 -21.03 -20.61
N ALA A 75 -8.85 -20.04 -21.44
CA ALA A 75 -9.09 -20.12 -22.89
C ALA A 75 -8.30 -21.29 -23.54
N ALA A 76 -7.05 -21.53 -23.11
CA ALA A 76 -6.26 -22.66 -23.58
C ALA A 76 -6.89 -24.02 -23.20
N LYS A 77 -7.40 -24.14 -21.97
CA LYS A 77 -8.12 -25.31 -21.49
C LYS A 77 -9.39 -25.55 -22.28
N ASP A 78 -10.22 -24.52 -22.49
CA ASP A 78 -11.47 -24.61 -23.25
C ASP A 78 -11.20 -25.03 -24.72
N HIS A 79 -10.14 -24.50 -25.32
CA HIS A 79 -9.70 -24.87 -26.67
C HIS A 79 -9.27 -26.35 -26.75
N ALA A 80 -8.46 -26.79 -25.77
CA ALA A 80 -7.98 -28.18 -25.71
C ALA A 80 -9.14 -29.17 -25.49
N LEU A 81 -10.13 -28.87 -24.65
CA LEU A 81 -11.34 -29.68 -24.39
C LEU A 81 -12.18 -29.91 -25.65
N SER A 82 -12.19 -28.93 -26.58
CA SER A 82 -12.95 -29.06 -27.83
C SER A 82 -12.39 -30.15 -28.77
N GLN A 83 -11.19 -30.67 -28.50
CA GLN A 83 -10.45 -31.53 -29.42
C GLN A 83 -10.21 -32.97 -28.93
N THR A 84 -10.20 -33.31 -27.64
CA THR A 84 -10.00 -34.71 -27.17
C THR A 84 -10.29 -34.98 -25.69
N SER A 85 -10.60 -36.26 -25.35
CA SER A 85 -10.96 -36.76 -24.02
C SER A 85 -9.79 -37.29 -23.14
N THR A 86 -8.52 -37.15 -23.57
CA THR A 86 -7.36 -37.76 -22.89
C THR A 86 -6.35 -36.72 -22.37
N ILE A 87 -6.83 -35.68 -21.64
CA ILE A 87 -5.96 -34.52 -21.29
C ILE A 87 -5.93 -34.26 -19.77
N ASP A 88 -6.13 -35.26 -18.95
CA ASP A 88 -6.17 -35.08 -17.47
C ASP A 88 -4.90 -34.43 -16.89
N GLU A 89 -3.72 -34.81 -17.38
CA GLU A 89 -2.45 -34.24 -16.89
C GLU A 89 -2.28 -32.78 -17.31
N LEU A 90 -2.59 -32.44 -18.55
CA LEU A 90 -2.59 -31.07 -19.07
C LEU A 90 -3.53 -30.20 -18.23
N PHE A 91 -4.76 -30.66 -17.99
CA PHE A 91 -5.75 -29.92 -17.24
C PHE A 91 -5.31 -29.69 -15.79
N ARG A 92 -4.78 -30.71 -15.12
CA ARG A 92 -4.24 -30.57 -13.76
C ARG A 92 -3.14 -29.52 -13.70
N ALA A 93 -2.21 -29.52 -14.66
CA ALA A 93 -1.15 -28.53 -14.71
C ALA A 93 -1.68 -27.10 -14.97
N LEU A 94 -2.62 -26.94 -15.90
CA LEU A 94 -3.25 -25.65 -16.19
C LEU A 94 -4.08 -25.15 -15.00
N ASP A 95 -4.81 -26.04 -14.34
CA ASP A 95 -5.59 -25.71 -13.14
C ASP A 95 -4.68 -25.31 -11.97
N GLU A 96 -3.54 -26.00 -11.76
CA GLU A 96 -2.56 -25.65 -10.72
C GLU A 96 -1.95 -24.26 -10.96
N ILE A 97 -1.53 -23.94 -12.19
CA ILE A 97 -0.99 -22.63 -12.54
C ILE A 97 -2.05 -21.55 -12.36
N SER A 98 -3.26 -21.79 -12.88
CA SER A 98 -4.38 -20.86 -12.78
C SER A 98 -4.76 -20.57 -11.33
N GLU A 99 -4.86 -21.62 -10.48
CA GLU A 99 -5.16 -21.44 -9.04
C GLU A 99 -4.03 -20.73 -8.31
N THR A 100 -2.77 -21.02 -8.63
CA THR A 100 -1.62 -20.33 -8.06
C THR A 100 -1.63 -18.82 -8.40
N ALA A 101 -1.90 -18.49 -9.67
CA ALA A 101 -2.04 -17.09 -10.11
C ALA A 101 -3.22 -16.40 -9.41
N ARG A 102 -4.36 -17.09 -9.33
CA ARG A 102 -5.55 -16.59 -8.64
C ARG A 102 -5.29 -16.32 -7.15
N GLN A 103 -4.66 -17.25 -6.44
CA GLN A 103 -4.33 -17.09 -5.02
C GLN A 103 -3.37 -15.92 -4.81
N LYS A 104 -2.31 -15.81 -5.65
CA LYS A 104 -1.37 -14.69 -5.58
C LYS A 104 -2.08 -13.35 -5.85
N ARG A 105 -2.94 -13.29 -6.87
CA ARG A 105 -3.74 -12.10 -7.17
C ARG A 105 -4.59 -11.65 -5.98
N LEU A 106 -5.34 -12.58 -5.38
CA LEU A 106 -6.22 -12.29 -4.24
C LEU A 106 -5.42 -11.85 -3.00
N ALA A 107 -4.29 -12.50 -2.73
CA ALA A 107 -3.40 -12.15 -1.64
C ALA A 107 -2.80 -10.75 -1.82
N LEU A 108 -2.30 -10.43 -3.02
CA LEU A 108 -1.75 -9.11 -3.34
C LEU A 108 -2.82 -8.00 -3.26
N ASP A 109 -4.01 -8.21 -3.82
CA ASP A 109 -5.09 -7.22 -3.75
C ASP A 109 -5.46 -6.90 -2.30
N LYS A 110 -5.55 -7.93 -1.44
CA LYS A 110 -5.79 -7.76 -0.01
C LYS A 110 -4.63 -7.05 0.68
N LEU A 111 -3.39 -7.44 0.37
CA LEU A 111 -2.17 -6.87 0.96
C LEU A 111 -2.02 -5.39 0.60
N VAL A 112 -2.19 -5.01 -0.68
CA VAL A 112 -2.14 -3.62 -1.15
C VAL A 112 -3.13 -2.75 -0.37
N LYS A 113 -4.38 -3.22 -0.24
CA LYS A 113 -5.43 -2.47 0.49
C LYS A 113 -5.07 -2.30 1.97
N ALA A 114 -4.68 -3.39 2.64
CA ALA A 114 -4.34 -3.38 4.05
C ALA A 114 -3.12 -2.48 4.32
N ARG A 115 -2.07 -2.59 3.50
CA ARG A 115 -0.83 -1.83 3.70
C ARG A 115 -1.02 -0.33 3.45
N LYS A 116 -1.78 0.04 2.41
CA LYS A 116 -2.16 1.45 2.16
C LYS A 116 -2.90 2.06 3.35
N THR A 117 -3.82 1.32 3.97
CA THR A 117 -4.54 1.77 5.17
C THR A 117 -3.57 1.92 6.34
N GLN A 118 -2.76 0.90 6.61
CA GLN A 118 -1.80 0.92 7.71
C GLN A 118 -0.82 2.10 7.61
N ILE A 119 -0.23 2.36 6.43
CA ILE A 119 0.69 3.48 6.24
C ILE A 119 0.01 4.82 6.56
N ARG A 120 -1.25 5.01 6.15
CA ARG A 120 -2.01 6.22 6.47
C ARG A 120 -2.23 6.37 7.97
N GLU A 121 -2.64 5.30 8.63
CA GLU A 121 -2.85 5.27 10.08
C GLU A 121 -1.55 5.55 10.84
N ASP A 122 -0.43 4.95 10.43
CA ASP A 122 0.88 5.15 11.04
C ASP A 122 1.34 6.61 10.93
N ILE A 123 1.16 7.24 9.76
CA ILE A 123 1.49 8.66 9.54
C ILE A 123 0.66 9.55 10.46
N VAL A 124 -0.66 9.35 10.52
CA VAL A 124 -1.55 10.13 11.38
C VAL A 124 -1.20 9.93 12.85
N MET A 125 -0.99 8.69 13.28
CA MET A 125 -0.64 8.37 14.66
C MET A 125 0.71 8.98 15.08
N THR A 126 1.69 8.94 14.19
CA THR A 126 3.01 9.55 14.44
C THR A 126 2.91 11.06 14.60
N ALA A 127 2.17 11.73 13.72
CA ALA A 127 1.95 13.18 13.80
C ALA A 127 1.14 13.57 15.05
N ALA A 128 0.09 12.82 15.37
CA ALA A 128 -0.72 13.06 16.57
C ALA A 128 0.09 12.88 17.85
N LYS A 129 0.94 11.85 17.91
CA LYS A 129 1.86 11.64 19.03
C LYS A 129 2.83 12.79 19.18
N ALA A 130 3.45 13.26 18.08
CA ALA A 130 4.38 14.37 18.09
C ALA A 130 3.73 15.70 18.56
N LEU A 131 2.45 15.89 18.27
CA LEU A 131 1.67 17.02 18.79
C LEU A 131 1.41 16.86 20.29
N THR A 132 1.00 15.68 20.73
CA THR A 132 0.77 15.36 22.15
C THR A 132 2.04 15.58 22.99
N ASP A 133 3.18 15.08 22.52
CA ASP A 133 4.48 15.26 23.16
C ASP A 133 4.86 16.77 23.26
N HIS A 134 4.57 17.53 22.20
CA HIS A 134 4.79 19.00 22.21
C HIS A 134 3.90 19.71 23.22
N ILE A 135 2.60 19.38 23.29
CA ILE A 135 1.67 19.94 24.28
C ILE A 135 2.10 19.58 25.70
N ALA A 136 2.56 18.34 25.92
CA ALA A 136 3.08 17.93 27.22
C ALA A 136 4.27 18.78 27.67
N ALA A 137 5.25 19.02 26.78
CA ALA A 137 6.39 19.86 27.05
C ALA A 137 6.01 21.32 27.36
N LEU A 138 5.05 21.89 26.65
CA LEU A 138 4.51 23.22 26.93
C LEU A 138 3.82 23.30 28.32
N ASN A 139 3.05 22.27 28.66
CA ASN A 139 2.39 22.17 29.96
C ASN A 139 3.39 22.07 31.13
N GLU A 140 4.51 21.36 30.95
CA GLU A 140 5.59 21.33 31.96
C GLU A 140 6.15 22.73 32.19
N GLY A 141 6.31 23.54 31.14
CA GLY A 141 6.78 24.93 31.23
C GLY A 141 5.80 25.90 31.89
N LEU A 142 4.48 25.57 31.92
CA LEU A 142 3.47 26.41 32.60
C LEU A 142 3.33 26.12 34.11
N GLY A 143 3.86 24.97 34.55
CA GLY A 143 3.83 24.55 35.94
C GLY A 143 2.63 23.65 36.29
N PRO A 144 2.58 23.06 37.52
CA PRO A 144 1.72 21.95 37.86
C PRO A 144 0.22 22.30 37.95
N ARG A 145 -0.14 23.56 38.06
CA ARG A 145 -1.51 24.04 38.30
C ARG A 145 -2.24 24.48 37.03
N ILE A 146 -1.52 24.63 35.90
CA ILE A 146 -2.07 25.17 34.66
C ILE A 146 -1.91 24.14 33.55
N ARG A 147 -2.96 23.97 32.80
CA ARG A 147 -2.97 23.12 31.60
C ARG A 147 -3.50 23.91 30.44
N LEU A 148 -2.90 23.68 29.28
CA LEU A 148 -3.42 24.16 28.00
C LEU A 148 -4.77 23.49 27.73
N PRO A 149 -5.69 24.18 27.04
CA PRO A 149 -6.94 23.58 26.61
C PRO A 149 -6.67 22.41 25.65
N ASP A 150 -7.62 21.47 25.58
CA ASP A 150 -7.57 20.39 24.63
C ASP A 150 -7.48 20.94 23.21
N TYR A 151 -6.44 20.53 22.49
CA TYR A 151 -6.21 20.91 21.12
C TYR A 151 -6.12 19.65 20.23
N ARG A 152 -6.87 19.65 19.13
CA ARG A 152 -6.88 18.55 18.16
C ARG A 152 -6.62 19.08 16.77
N ALA A 153 -5.62 18.54 16.09
CA ALA A 153 -5.36 18.78 14.68
C ALA A 153 -6.10 17.74 13.83
N ASP A 154 -6.53 18.14 12.64
CA ASP A 154 -7.20 17.25 11.69
C ASP A 154 -6.19 16.64 10.71
N PHE A 155 -5.37 15.73 11.20
CA PHE A 155 -4.41 15.01 10.38
C PHE A 155 -5.08 14.15 9.30
N ASN A 156 -6.26 13.56 9.59
CA ASN A 156 -7.01 12.77 8.62
C ASN A 156 -7.52 13.64 7.46
N GLY A 157 -8.02 14.83 7.76
CA GLY A 157 -8.41 15.80 6.75
C GLY A 157 -7.22 16.26 5.90
N ALA A 158 -6.08 16.54 6.54
CA ALA A 158 -4.87 16.98 5.86
C ALA A 158 -4.36 15.98 4.82
N ILE A 159 -4.37 14.67 5.14
CA ILE A 159 -3.90 13.61 4.23
C ILE A 159 -4.97 13.16 3.21
N LYS A 160 -6.20 13.68 3.31
CA LYS A 160 -7.30 13.29 2.41
C LYS A 160 -6.97 13.65 0.97
N GLY A 161 -7.16 12.69 0.06
CA GLY A 161 -6.90 12.87 -1.37
C GLY A 161 -5.43 12.78 -1.78
N LYS A 162 -4.49 12.64 -0.85
CA LYS A 162 -3.08 12.41 -1.15
C LYS A 162 -2.87 10.96 -1.61
N LYS A 163 -2.03 10.75 -2.64
CA LYS A 163 -1.87 9.46 -3.29
C LYS A 163 -0.53 8.80 -3.01
N THR A 164 0.56 9.57 -2.85
CA THR A 164 1.91 9.05 -2.61
C THR A 164 2.27 9.10 -1.13
N ILE A 165 3.18 8.23 -0.69
CA ILE A 165 3.68 8.21 0.71
C ILE A 165 4.32 9.55 1.06
N ALA A 166 5.09 10.13 0.14
CA ALA A 166 5.70 11.45 0.32
C ALA A 166 4.64 12.53 0.57
N SER A 167 3.62 12.64 -0.30
CA SER A 167 2.57 13.64 -0.15
C SER A 167 1.69 13.46 1.08
N LEU A 168 1.54 12.22 1.57
CA LEU A 168 0.86 11.93 2.83
C LEU A 168 1.67 12.46 4.03
N ARG A 169 2.99 12.21 4.04
CA ARG A 169 3.89 12.70 5.09
C ARG A 169 3.96 14.22 5.08
N ASP A 170 4.21 14.84 3.93
CA ASP A 170 4.30 16.30 3.79
C ASP A 170 3.03 17.00 4.28
N ALA A 171 1.85 16.44 3.96
CA ALA A 171 0.59 17.00 4.41
C ALA A 171 0.40 16.87 5.94
N ALA A 172 0.78 15.73 6.53
CA ALA A 172 0.71 15.52 7.97
C ALA A 172 1.73 16.42 8.71
N ASP A 173 2.94 16.58 8.17
CA ASP A 173 3.99 17.43 8.74
C ASP A 173 3.61 18.92 8.68
N THR A 174 2.99 19.35 7.58
CA THR A 174 2.46 20.71 7.43
C THR A 174 1.39 21.00 8.48
N GLU A 175 0.44 20.07 8.65
CA GLU A 175 -0.60 20.22 9.67
C GLU A 175 -0.03 20.18 11.09
N LEU A 176 0.97 19.32 11.35
CA LEU A 176 1.68 19.27 12.63
C LEU A 176 2.39 20.60 12.93
N ALA A 177 3.08 21.18 11.94
CA ALA A 177 3.75 22.47 12.10
C ALA A 177 2.74 23.58 12.42
N ARG A 178 1.62 23.64 11.70
CA ARG A 178 0.52 24.58 11.96
C ARG A 178 -0.01 24.42 13.37
N ALA A 179 -0.33 23.19 13.77
CA ALA A 179 -0.85 22.89 15.10
C ALA A 179 0.12 23.26 16.22
N LYS A 180 1.41 22.97 16.06
CA LYS A 180 2.45 23.35 17.03
C LYS A 180 2.56 24.86 17.19
N ILE A 181 2.49 25.62 16.09
CA ILE A 181 2.50 27.10 16.14
C ILE A 181 1.30 27.62 16.93
N GLU A 182 0.10 27.16 16.63
CA GLU A 182 -1.12 27.59 17.31
C GLU A 182 -1.10 27.28 18.81
N VAL A 183 -0.70 26.06 19.18
CA VAL A 183 -0.62 25.66 20.59
C VAL A 183 0.47 26.44 21.32
N SER A 184 1.61 26.73 20.66
CA SER A 184 2.68 27.55 21.25
C SER A 184 2.22 28.99 21.48
N GLN A 185 1.45 29.59 20.58
CA GLN A 185 0.85 30.92 20.76
C GLN A 185 -0.11 30.95 21.95
N ILE A 186 -0.95 29.92 22.12
CA ILE A 186 -1.81 29.78 23.28
C ILE A 186 -0.96 29.70 24.57
N ALA A 187 0.12 28.92 24.56
CA ALA A 187 1.00 28.77 25.70
C ALA A 187 1.67 30.10 26.09
N GLU A 188 2.09 30.91 25.10
CA GLU A 188 2.65 32.25 25.35
C GLU A 188 1.62 33.22 25.98
N GLN A 189 0.36 33.17 25.51
CA GLN A 189 -0.72 33.96 26.13
C GLN A 189 -0.91 33.59 27.61
N TYR A 190 -0.89 32.27 27.90
CA TYR A 190 -1.00 31.77 29.28
C TYR A 190 0.17 32.22 30.15
N ARG A 191 1.42 32.20 29.63
CA ARG A 191 2.62 32.70 30.33
C ARG A 191 2.51 34.19 30.64
N GLY A 192 2.14 35.01 29.65
CA GLY A 192 1.94 36.44 29.83
C GLY A 192 0.89 36.78 30.88
N ASN A 193 -0.25 36.05 30.87
CA ASN A 193 -1.30 36.22 31.89
C ASN A 193 -0.81 35.82 33.29
N LEU A 194 0.01 34.79 33.42
CA LEU A 194 0.61 34.36 34.69
C LEU A 194 1.57 35.42 35.26
N GLU A 195 2.41 36.00 34.41
CA GLU A 195 3.32 37.07 34.81
C GLU A 195 2.55 38.30 35.29
N LEU A 196 1.49 38.70 34.57
CA LEU A 196 0.62 39.80 34.98
C LEU A 196 -0.09 39.54 36.32
N LEU A 197 -0.51 38.30 36.59
CA LEU A 197 -1.12 37.91 37.84
C LEU A 197 -0.11 37.95 38.99
N ARG A 198 1.13 37.51 38.75
CA ARG A 198 2.21 37.57 39.77
C ARG A 198 2.55 39.00 40.13
N THR A 199 2.72 39.89 39.14
CA THR A 199 3.03 41.31 39.39
C THR A 199 1.89 42.10 40.04
N LYS A 200 0.64 41.64 39.99
CA LYS A 200 -0.49 42.27 40.65
C LYS A 200 -0.78 41.71 42.04
N ALA A 201 -0.18 40.58 42.39
CA ALA A 201 -0.35 39.91 43.68
C ALA A 201 0.73 40.30 44.72
N GLU A 202 1.79 41.03 44.26
CA GLU A 202 2.79 41.73 45.09
C GLU A 202 2.29 43.15 45.41
#